data_c223b103459f02bb70ec4a2b55eefd49
#
_entry.id   c223b103459f02bb70ec4a2b55eefd49
#
_cell.length_a   1.000
_cell.length_b   1.000
_cell.length_c   1.000
_cell.angle_alpha   90.00
_cell.angle_beta   90.00
_cell.angle_gamma   90.00
#
_symmetry.space_group_name_H-M   'P 1'
#
loop_
_entity.id
_entity.type
_entity.pdbx_description
1 polymer ?
#
loop_
_entity_poly.entity_id
_entity_poly.type
_entity_poly.pdbx_seq_one_letter_code
_entity_poly.pdbx_strand_id
1 'polypeptide(L)'
;MKNKLLSIIFLPLVLSVSSAQGTIEEGWKLWSKAELEKAEKIAESNIDTDEGKHLKGNILQVKAKYLEAIEVYNGISSGYNEYEKVQISKLNIHLFHLKELDKAKALINRIKNKEATIYAASINKSITLECSGTFTVPMLVNEPLNPFIPIVSGEINGKKQNIAFDTGGNFLVMSKAAAESMGISYDSSLFFTGKQGYSTSKMWVGVADELVLGTDVKLKNVPVTILEEMNTEIIIFGTSILKEFYSTIDYPNNQFVFTTKDKSALVKAHQKKYAGNEMNFIMWGDHYMMGKGSYNGKRINMFFDSGLVVVGQANGVIAQSWLCLSKESMENLGIEEKDNTSTRAVTATNDVLNFAGMDNENVILSLSGSDDFSFGGIMCDLLVSHGVIKNYAWTIDFENMKYVYK
;
A
#
# COMPACT_ATOMS: atom_id res chain seq x y z
N MET A 1 78.95 -32.35 19.74
CA MET A 1 77.73 -31.76 20.32
C MET A 1 76.80 -31.45 19.16
N LYS A 2 75.72 -32.25 19.00
CA LYS A 2 74.76 -32.11 17.88
C LYS A 2 73.50 -31.34 18.39
N ASN A 3 73.29 -30.12 17.92
CA ASN A 3 72.09 -29.36 18.18
C ASN A 3 70.94 -29.92 17.38
N LYS A 4 69.89 -30.41 18.04
CA LYS A 4 68.61 -30.74 17.45
C LYS A 4 67.72 -29.49 17.48
N LEU A 5 67.42 -28.95 16.31
CA LEU A 5 66.37 -27.93 16.11
C LEU A 5 65.01 -28.62 16.22
N LEU A 6 64.21 -28.17 17.17
CA LEU A 6 62.80 -28.56 17.32
C LEU A 6 61.96 -27.60 16.48
N SER A 7 61.45 -28.09 15.32
CA SER A 7 60.49 -27.33 14.53
C SER A 7 59.09 -27.45 15.13
N ILE A 8 58.60 -26.38 15.72
CA ILE A 8 57.21 -26.26 16.19
C ILE A 8 56.33 -25.89 14.97
N ILE A 9 55.54 -26.85 14.53
CA ILE A 9 54.52 -26.61 13.48
C ILE A 9 53.30 -25.95 14.17
N PHE A 10 53.09 -24.65 13.91
CA PHE A 10 51.87 -23.97 14.28
C PHE A 10 50.80 -24.36 13.26
N LEU A 11 49.84 -25.19 13.68
CA LEU A 11 48.61 -25.40 12.90
C LEU A 11 47.68 -24.24 13.21
N PRO A 12 47.22 -23.42 12.22
CA PRO A 12 46.24 -22.42 12.47
C PRO A 12 44.90 -23.12 12.73
N LEU A 13 44.39 -22.96 13.95
CA LEU A 13 43.02 -23.35 14.32
C LEU A 13 42.08 -22.41 13.59
N VAL A 14 41.56 -22.84 12.45
CA VAL A 14 40.46 -22.11 11.77
C VAL A 14 39.21 -22.36 12.63
N LEU A 15 38.95 -21.46 13.55
CA LEU A 15 37.65 -21.36 14.22
C LEU A 15 36.66 -20.93 13.15
N SER A 16 35.99 -21.92 12.52
CA SER A 16 34.75 -21.68 11.79
C SER A 16 33.72 -21.21 12.81
N VAL A 17 33.55 -19.90 12.90
CA VAL A 17 32.36 -19.30 13.53
C VAL A 17 31.17 -19.68 12.63
N SER A 18 30.56 -20.84 12.89
CA SER A 18 29.23 -21.12 12.39
C SER A 18 28.30 -20.12 13.09
N SER A 19 28.04 -18.99 12.45
CA SER A 19 26.89 -18.18 12.82
C SER A 19 25.69 -19.12 12.76
N ALA A 20 24.99 -19.30 13.89
CA ALA A 20 23.75 -20.07 13.92
C ALA A 20 22.86 -19.51 12.83
N GLN A 21 22.67 -20.28 11.74
CA GLN A 21 21.75 -19.93 10.69
C GLN A 21 20.36 -19.92 11.34
N GLY A 22 19.68 -18.75 11.32
CA GLY A 22 18.31 -18.66 11.82
C GLY A 22 17.38 -19.59 11.05
N THR A 23 16.38 -20.12 11.72
CA THR A 23 15.38 -20.99 11.09
C THR A 23 14.51 -20.18 10.14
N ILE A 24 13.96 -20.83 9.11
CA ILE A 24 13.03 -20.16 8.17
C ILE A 24 11.78 -19.64 8.90
N GLU A 25 11.35 -20.28 9.98
CA GLU A 25 10.27 -19.84 10.84
C GLU A 25 10.59 -18.49 11.52
N GLU A 26 11.83 -18.32 11.99
CA GLU A 26 12.32 -17.04 12.49
C GLU A 26 12.33 -15.98 11.39
N GLY A 27 12.68 -16.38 10.16
CA GLY A 27 12.61 -15.50 8.98
C GLY A 27 11.19 -14.95 8.73
N TRP A 28 10.17 -15.81 8.80
CA TRP A 28 8.78 -15.39 8.69
C TRP A 28 8.31 -14.52 9.88
N LYS A 29 8.79 -14.78 11.07
CA LYS A 29 8.53 -13.94 12.24
C LYS A 29 9.15 -12.55 12.11
N LEU A 30 10.33 -12.44 11.51
CA LEU A 30 10.95 -11.14 11.19
C LEU A 30 10.22 -10.42 10.05
N TRP A 31 9.74 -11.18 9.03
CA TRP A 31 8.90 -10.68 7.98
C TRP A 31 7.62 -10.05 8.55
N SER A 32 6.91 -10.74 9.44
CA SER A 32 5.68 -10.20 10.04
C SER A 32 5.88 -8.89 10.80
N LYS A 33 7.09 -8.62 11.29
CA LYS A 33 7.49 -7.38 11.94
C LYS A 33 8.09 -6.32 11.00
N ALA A 34 8.08 -6.57 9.69
CA ALA A 34 8.79 -5.76 8.69
C ALA A 34 10.29 -5.56 8.98
N GLU A 35 10.94 -6.50 9.66
CA GLU A 35 12.39 -6.51 9.88
C GLU A 35 13.12 -7.12 8.68
N LEU A 36 12.94 -6.49 7.51
CA LEU A 36 13.25 -7.09 6.20
C LEU A 36 14.73 -7.44 6.03
N GLU A 37 15.67 -6.63 6.53
CA GLU A 37 17.11 -6.90 6.38
C GLU A 37 17.55 -8.16 7.16
N LYS A 38 16.91 -8.41 8.31
CA LYS A 38 17.16 -9.62 9.09
C LYS A 38 16.49 -10.84 8.44
N ALA A 39 15.23 -10.69 8.01
CA ALA A 39 14.49 -11.73 7.31
C ALA A 39 15.21 -12.14 6.01
N GLU A 40 15.78 -11.16 5.27
CA GLU A 40 16.50 -11.41 4.03
C GLU A 40 17.73 -12.27 4.23
N LYS A 41 18.53 -12.02 5.28
CA LYS A 41 19.70 -12.85 5.61
C LYS A 41 19.31 -14.31 5.89
N ILE A 42 18.18 -14.52 6.58
CA ILE A 42 17.67 -15.88 6.81
C ILE A 42 17.18 -16.51 5.51
N ALA A 43 16.44 -15.76 4.69
CA ALA A 43 15.98 -16.26 3.38
C ALA A 43 17.16 -16.65 2.49
N GLU A 44 18.24 -15.85 2.46
CA GLU A 44 19.47 -16.14 1.70
C GLU A 44 20.18 -17.40 2.18
N SER A 45 20.26 -17.60 3.51
CA SER A 45 20.87 -18.83 4.06
C SER A 45 20.00 -20.09 3.85
N ASN A 46 18.74 -19.94 3.47
CA ASN A 46 17.80 -21.02 3.16
C ASN A 46 17.37 -21.04 1.67
N ILE A 47 18.12 -20.37 0.80
CA ILE A 47 17.70 -20.12 -0.61
C ILE A 47 17.56 -21.41 -1.44
N ASP A 48 18.15 -22.51 -1.03
CA ASP A 48 18.01 -23.80 -1.70
C ASP A 48 16.64 -24.47 -1.42
N THR A 49 15.88 -23.98 -0.45
CA THR A 49 14.53 -24.46 -0.11
C THR A 49 13.44 -23.61 -0.81
N ASP A 50 12.26 -24.19 -1.05
CA ASP A 50 11.12 -23.43 -1.59
C ASP A 50 10.62 -22.36 -0.62
N GLU A 51 10.66 -22.61 0.68
CA GLU A 51 10.30 -21.63 1.70
C GLU A 51 11.26 -20.44 1.75
N GLY A 52 12.57 -20.70 1.66
CA GLY A 52 13.58 -19.62 1.60
C GLY A 52 13.42 -18.76 0.35
N LYS A 53 13.16 -19.37 -0.81
CA LYS A 53 12.83 -18.66 -2.05
C LYS A 53 11.53 -17.85 -1.92
N HIS A 54 10.49 -18.42 -1.30
CA HIS A 54 9.22 -17.71 -1.11
C HIS A 54 9.42 -16.46 -0.24
N LEU A 55 10.09 -16.59 0.89
CA LEU A 55 10.41 -15.45 1.77
C LEU A 55 11.27 -14.40 1.03
N LYS A 56 12.33 -14.84 0.31
CA LYS A 56 13.19 -13.92 -0.47
C LYS A 56 12.40 -13.20 -1.55
N GLY A 57 11.55 -13.91 -2.28
CA GLY A 57 10.69 -13.32 -3.32
C GLY A 57 9.74 -12.26 -2.75
N ASN A 58 9.10 -12.54 -1.60
CA ASN A 58 8.25 -11.56 -0.92
C ASN A 58 9.03 -10.31 -0.51
N ILE A 59 10.25 -10.47 0.05
CA ILE A 59 11.11 -9.34 0.44
C ILE A 59 11.48 -8.48 -0.78
N LEU A 60 11.85 -9.12 -1.89
CA LEU A 60 12.17 -8.41 -3.12
C LEU A 60 10.95 -7.67 -3.68
N GLN A 61 9.77 -8.31 -3.63
CA GLN A 61 8.51 -7.69 -4.08
C GLN A 61 8.20 -6.41 -3.31
N VAL A 62 8.24 -6.42 -1.97
CA VAL A 62 7.92 -5.22 -1.16
C VAL A 62 8.96 -4.12 -1.28
N LYS A 63 10.19 -4.45 -1.70
CA LYS A 63 11.26 -3.51 -2.05
C LYS A 63 11.18 -3.02 -3.51
N ALA A 64 10.09 -3.30 -4.23
CA ALA A 64 9.87 -3.00 -5.66
C ALA A 64 10.92 -3.60 -6.62
N LYS A 65 11.64 -4.64 -6.20
CA LYS A 65 12.59 -5.41 -7.03
C LYS A 65 11.86 -6.52 -7.79
N TYR A 66 10.90 -6.14 -8.61
CA TYR A 66 9.91 -7.05 -9.20
C TYR A 66 10.50 -8.13 -10.11
N LEU A 67 11.48 -7.79 -10.95
CA LEU A 67 12.11 -8.77 -11.85
C LEU A 67 12.92 -9.80 -11.07
N GLU A 68 13.68 -9.36 -10.06
CA GLU A 68 14.42 -10.25 -9.16
C GLU A 68 13.45 -11.16 -8.37
N ALA A 69 12.31 -10.62 -7.91
CA ALA A 69 11.29 -11.41 -7.21
C ALA A 69 10.72 -12.52 -8.11
N ILE A 70 10.38 -12.21 -9.37
CA ILE A 70 9.89 -13.20 -10.34
C ILE A 70 10.93 -14.30 -10.60
N GLU A 71 12.21 -13.95 -10.74
CA GLU A 71 13.28 -14.91 -10.94
C GLU A 71 13.36 -15.90 -9.78
N VAL A 72 13.35 -15.40 -8.54
CA VAL A 72 13.36 -16.23 -7.33
C VAL A 72 12.10 -17.10 -7.26
N TYR A 73 10.93 -16.54 -7.52
CA TYR A 73 9.66 -17.30 -7.52
C TYR A 73 9.61 -18.40 -8.58
N ASN A 74 10.25 -18.21 -9.73
CA ASN A 74 10.33 -19.22 -10.78
C ASN A 74 11.10 -20.47 -10.36
N GLY A 75 11.98 -20.35 -9.37
CA GLY A 75 12.74 -21.48 -8.81
C GLY A 75 11.97 -22.29 -7.76
N ILE A 76 10.69 -21.97 -7.48
CA ILE A 76 9.88 -22.69 -6.49
C ILE A 76 9.13 -23.84 -7.17
N SER A 77 9.16 -25.03 -6.53
CA SER A 77 8.55 -26.23 -7.06
C SER A 77 7.00 -26.17 -7.02
N SER A 78 6.34 -26.80 -7.98
CA SER A 78 4.87 -26.85 -8.01
C SER A 78 4.27 -27.71 -6.88
N GLY A 79 5.09 -28.51 -6.19
CA GLY A 79 4.69 -29.29 -5.02
C GLY A 79 4.75 -28.54 -3.69
N TYR A 80 5.22 -27.29 -3.70
CA TYR A 80 5.27 -26.47 -2.50
C TYR A 80 3.85 -26.14 -2.01
N ASN A 81 3.61 -26.29 -0.69
CA ASN A 81 2.27 -26.12 -0.12
C ASN A 81 1.70 -24.69 -0.33
N GLU A 82 2.55 -23.64 -0.38
CA GLU A 82 2.15 -22.26 -0.63
C GLU A 82 2.32 -21.83 -2.10
N TYR A 83 2.45 -22.78 -3.04
CA TYR A 83 2.70 -22.52 -4.45
C TYR A 83 1.67 -21.58 -5.07
N GLU A 84 0.40 -21.70 -4.69
CA GLU A 84 -0.67 -20.82 -5.18
C GLU A 84 -0.43 -19.35 -4.77
N LYS A 85 -0.01 -19.09 -3.53
CA LYS A 85 0.32 -17.72 -3.06
C LYS A 85 1.47 -17.13 -3.89
N VAL A 86 2.46 -17.95 -4.22
CA VAL A 86 3.57 -17.53 -5.10
C VAL A 86 3.05 -17.19 -6.51
N GLN A 87 2.12 -17.95 -7.08
CA GLN A 87 1.54 -17.63 -8.38
C GLN A 87 0.70 -16.35 -8.33
N ILE A 88 -0.03 -16.09 -7.25
CA ILE A 88 -0.76 -14.82 -7.03
C ILE A 88 0.23 -13.65 -6.95
N SER A 89 1.33 -13.78 -6.21
CA SER A 89 2.36 -12.74 -6.14
C SER A 89 2.95 -12.43 -7.53
N LYS A 90 3.27 -13.45 -8.32
CA LYS A 90 3.73 -13.29 -9.71
C LYS A 90 2.68 -12.61 -10.59
N LEU A 91 1.41 -13.03 -10.48
CA LEU A 91 0.31 -12.42 -11.22
C LEU A 91 0.20 -10.93 -10.89
N ASN A 92 0.20 -10.57 -9.61
CA ASN A 92 0.12 -9.18 -9.15
C ASN A 92 1.30 -8.34 -9.66
N ILE A 93 2.52 -8.88 -9.63
CA ILE A 93 3.69 -8.20 -10.17
C ILE A 93 3.51 -7.93 -11.67
N HIS A 94 3.13 -8.94 -12.46
CA HIS A 94 2.94 -8.76 -13.90
C HIS A 94 1.80 -7.79 -14.22
N LEU A 95 0.67 -7.91 -13.50
CA LEU A 95 -0.53 -7.12 -13.77
C LEU A 95 -0.38 -5.65 -13.34
N PHE A 96 0.05 -5.41 -12.10
CA PHE A 96 -0.03 -4.08 -11.47
C PHE A 96 1.28 -3.29 -11.51
N HIS A 97 2.41 -3.95 -11.69
CA HIS A 97 3.71 -3.28 -11.62
C HIS A 97 4.44 -3.27 -12.97
N LEU A 98 4.49 -4.41 -13.66
CA LEU A 98 5.19 -4.52 -14.94
C LEU A 98 4.28 -4.26 -16.15
N LYS A 99 2.95 -4.26 -15.97
CA LYS A 99 1.93 -4.09 -17.02
C LYS A 99 2.06 -5.17 -18.13
N GLU A 100 2.51 -6.34 -17.78
CA GLU A 100 2.71 -7.49 -18.66
C GLU A 100 1.46 -8.38 -18.66
N LEU A 101 0.37 -7.89 -19.23
CA LEU A 101 -0.97 -8.48 -19.13
C LEU A 101 -1.03 -9.93 -19.61
N ASP A 102 -0.32 -10.27 -20.70
CA ASP A 102 -0.30 -11.63 -21.23
C ASP A 102 0.37 -12.61 -20.27
N LYS A 103 1.44 -12.18 -19.59
CA LYS A 103 2.10 -13.00 -18.58
C LYS A 103 1.21 -13.19 -17.34
N ALA A 104 0.47 -12.16 -16.92
CA ALA A 104 -0.50 -12.26 -15.85
C ALA A 104 -1.62 -13.26 -16.20
N LYS A 105 -2.19 -13.17 -17.42
CA LYS A 105 -3.22 -14.09 -17.91
C LYS A 105 -2.77 -15.54 -17.99
N ALA A 106 -1.51 -15.78 -18.36
CA ALA A 106 -0.96 -17.14 -18.42
C ALA A 106 -0.89 -17.84 -17.06
N LEU A 107 -1.03 -17.10 -15.95
CA LEU A 107 -1.04 -17.65 -14.58
C LEU A 107 -2.44 -18.03 -14.09
N ILE A 108 -3.53 -17.55 -14.71
CA ILE A 108 -4.91 -17.72 -14.23
C ILE A 108 -5.23 -19.19 -13.93
N ASN A 109 -4.87 -20.11 -14.83
CA ASN A 109 -5.16 -21.53 -14.68
C ASN A 109 -4.41 -22.22 -13.51
N ARG A 110 -3.48 -21.53 -12.87
CA ARG A 110 -2.69 -22.01 -11.73
C ARG A 110 -3.17 -21.47 -10.39
N ILE A 111 -4.22 -20.64 -10.40
CA ILE A 111 -4.72 -19.87 -9.27
C ILE A 111 -6.19 -20.17 -9.09
N LYS A 112 -6.60 -20.52 -7.86
CA LYS A 112 -8.00 -20.73 -7.47
C LYS A 112 -8.63 -19.47 -6.91
N ASN A 113 -7.80 -18.52 -6.44
CA ASN A 113 -8.29 -17.25 -5.91
C ASN A 113 -9.03 -16.48 -6.99
N LYS A 114 -10.35 -16.30 -6.79
CA LYS A 114 -11.24 -15.68 -7.78
C LYS A 114 -10.92 -14.20 -8.00
N GLU A 115 -10.60 -13.47 -6.95
CA GLU A 115 -10.27 -12.05 -7.04
C GLU A 115 -9.09 -11.83 -8.01
N ALA A 116 -7.95 -12.47 -7.75
CA ALA A 116 -6.76 -12.34 -8.58
C ALA A 116 -7.03 -12.75 -10.04
N THR A 117 -7.75 -13.85 -10.26
CA THR A 117 -8.05 -14.35 -11.61
C THR A 117 -9.01 -13.42 -12.36
N ILE A 118 -10.00 -12.83 -11.68
CA ILE A 118 -10.95 -11.89 -12.29
C ILE A 118 -10.28 -10.59 -12.67
N TYR A 119 -9.41 -10.03 -11.81
CA TYR A 119 -8.61 -8.86 -12.19
C TYR A 119 -7.79 -9.13 -13.46
N ALA A 120 -7.05 -10.24 -13.51
CA ALA A 120 -6.25 -10.59 -14.68
C ALA A 120 -7.08 -10.88 -15.95
N ALA A 121 -8.28 -11.45 -15.81
CA ALA A 121 -9.19 -11.72 -16.93
C ALA A 121 -9.84 -10.43 -17.46
N SER A 122 -10.20 -9.51 -16.59
CA SER A 122 -10.96 -8.29 -16.92
C SER A 122 -10.10 -7.17 -17.45
N ILE A 123 -8.85 -7.02 -16.97
CA ILE A 123 -7.94 -5.97 -17.42
C ILE A 123 -7.25 -6.39 -18.72
N ASN A 124 -7.74 -5.87 -19.84
CA ASN A 124 -7.26 -6.21 -21.18
C ASN A 124 -6.30 -5.19 -21.79
N LYS A 125 -6.21 -4.01 -21.20
CA LYS A 125 -5.33 -2.92 -21.63
C LYS A 125 -4.72 -2.26 -20.40
N SER A 126 -3.47 -1.84 -20.49
CA SER A 126 -2.82 -1.06 -19.44
C SER A 126 -3.36 0.38 -19.44
N ILE A 127 -3.32 1.01 -18.25
CA ILE A 127 -3.57 2.45 -18.14
C ILE A 127 -2.57 3.20 -19.03
N THR A 128 -3.05 4.16 -19.78
CA THR A 128 -2.22 5.07 -20.59
C THR A 128 -2.57 6.52 -20.29
N LEU A 129 -1.56 7.40 -20.31
CA LEU A 129 -1.73 8.83 -20.15
C LEU A 129 -1.97 9.50 -21.51
N GLU A 130 -2.97 10.39 -21.58
CA GLU A 130 -3.21 11.28 -22.72
C GLU A 130 -2.87 12.74 -22.37
N CYS A 131 -1.95 12.93 -21.43
CA CYS A 131 -1.44 14.23 -21.03
C CYS A 131 0.08 14.15 -20.81
N SER A 132 0.77 15.27 -20.93
CA SER A 132 2.21 15.34 -20.70
C SER A 132 2.57 16.71 -20.11
N GLY A 133 3.16 16.74 -18.91
CA GLY A 133 3.51 17.96 -18.22
C GLY A 133 3.32 17.89 -16.71
N THR A 134 3.15 19.06 -16.10
CA THR A 134 2.77 19.23 -14.70
C THR A 134 1.41 19.89 -14.62
N PHE A 135 0.49 19.27 -13.90
CA PHE A 135 -0.91 19.67 -13.78
C PHE A 135 -1.28 19.88 -12.33
N THR A 136 -2.13 20.87 -12.08
CA THR A 136 -2.70 21.13 -10.76
C THR A 136 -4.21 20.91 -10.82
N VAL A 137 -4.72 20.04 -9.94
CA VAL A 137 -6.14 19.73 -9.83
C VAL A 137 -6.61 20.23 -8.47
N PRO A 138 -7.49 21.26 -8.42
CA PRO A 138 -7.98 21.80 -7.16
C PRO A 138 -8.91 20.82 -6.44
N MET A 139 -8.84 20.79 -5.11
CA MET A 139 -9.79 20.08 -4.27
C MET A 139 -11.09 20.88 -4.12
N LEU A 140 -12.20 20.17 -4.01
CA LEU A 140 -13.53 20.73 -3.81
C LEU A 140 -13.76 20.99 -2.31
N VAL A 141 -13.26 22.11 -1.80
CA VAL A 141 -13.26 22.44 -0.36
C VAL A 141 -14.66 22.66 0.25
N ASN A 142 -15.66 22.93 -0.59
CA ASN A 142 -17.05 23.15 -0.13
C ASN A 142 -17.89 21.86 -0.09
N GLU A 143 -17.33 20.72 -0.49
CA GLU A 143 -18.01 19.43 -0.41
C GLU A 143 -18.14 19.01 1.07
N PRO A 144 -19.30 18.49 1.52
CA PRO A 144 -19.54 18.14 2.92
C PRO A 144 -18.53 17.15 3.51
N LEU A 145 -17.96 16.27 2.68
CA LEU A 145 -16.97 15.27 3.09
C LEU A 145 -15.53 15.73 2.96
N ASN A 146 -15.27 16.88 2.32
CA ASN A 146 -13.90 17.37 2.10
C ASN A 146 -13.09 17.55 3.39
N PRO A 147 -13.65 17.96 4.53
CA PRO A 147 -12.86 18.04 5.77
C PRO A 147 -12.26 16.70 6.21
N PHE A 148 -12.79 15.58 5.69
CA PHE A 148 -12.47 14.21 6.13
C PHE A 148 -11.80 13.36 5.06
N ILE A 149 -11.96 13.69 3.77
CA ILE A 149 -11.36 13.00 2.63
C ILE A 149 -11.15 14.00 1.48
N PRO A 150 -10.02 13.97 0.74
CA PRO A 150 -9.80 14.89 -0.37
C PRO A 150 -10.69 14.50 -1.56
N ILE A 151 -11.40 15.48 -2.11
CA ILE A 151 -12.32 15.31 -3.24
C ILE A 151 -11.92 16.26 -4.37
N VAL A 152 -11.96 15.77 -5.59
CA VAL A 152 -11.73 16.55 -6.81
C VAL A 152 -12.89 16.41 -7.77
N SER A 153 -13.05 17.39 -8.67
CA SER A 153 -13.93 17.25 -9.83
C SER A 153 -13.23 16.43 -10.89
N GLY A 154 -13.98 15.56 -11.57
CA GLY A 154 -13.49 14.79 -12.70
C GLY A 154 -14.60 14.36 -13.64
N GLU A 155 -14.22 13.61 -14.66
CA GLU A 155 -15.16 12.98 -15.61
C GLU A 155 -14.76 11.52 -15.83
N ILE A 156 -15.74 10.63 -15.86
CA ILE A 156 -15.56 9.23 -16.21
C ILE A 156 -16.42 8.93 -17.41
N ASN A 157 -15.83 8.51 -18.51
CA ASN A 157 -16.49 8.30 -19.80
C ASN A 157 -17.35 9.50 -20.21
N GLY A 158 -16.82 10.74 -20.02
CA GLY A 158 -17.48 12.00 -20.34
C GLY A 158 -18.60 12.42 -19.37
N LYS A 159 -18.81 11.71 -18.25
CA LYS A 159 -19.80 12.07 -17.23
C LYS A 159 -19.12 12.70 -16.02
N LYS A 160 -19.52 13.92 -15.68
CA LYS A 160 -18.98 14.68 -14.53
C LYS A 160 -19.29 13.99 -13.21
N GLN A 161 -18.29 13.93 -12.35
CA GLN A 161 -18.37 13.29 -11.03
C GLN A 161 -17.50 14.02 -10.02
N ASN A 162 -17.89 13.92 -8.74
CA ASN A 162 -17.01 14.20 -7.63
C ASN A 162 -16.31 12.89 -7.26
N ILE A 163 -14.97 12.92 -7.20
CA ILE A 163 -14.15 11.74 -7.03
C ILE A 163 -13.29 11.94 -5.78
N ALA A 164 -13.43 11.06 -4.80
CA ALA A 164 -12.63 11.07 -3.58
C ALA A 164 -11.33 10.29 -3.80
N PHE A 165 -10.26 10.76 -3.16
CA PHE A 165 -8.98 10.06 -3.20
C PHE A 165 -8.78 9.22 -1.95
N ASP A 166 -8.35 7.96 -2.17
CA ASP A 166 -8.16 6.98 -1.11
C ASP A 166 -6.93 6.10 -1.40
N THR A 167 -5.90 6.22 -0.56
CA THR A 167 -4.72 5.34 -0.64
C THR A 167 -4.98 3.93 -0.14
N GLY A 168 -6.09 3.69 0.56
CA GLY A 168 -6.59 2.37 0.92
C GLY A 168 -7.25 1.63 -0.26
N GLY A 169 -7.47 2.31 -1.40
CA GLY A 169 -7.97 1.74 -2.64
C GLY A 169 -6.88 1.60 -3.72
N ASN A 170 -7.12 0.73 -4.71
CA ASN A 170 -6.17 0.53 -5.81
C ASN A 170 -6.49 1.38 -7.05
N PHE A 171 -7.63 1.14 -7.71
CA PHE A 171 -8.08 1.82 -8.94
C PHE A 171 -9.28 2.74 -8.66
N LEU A 172 -10.17 2.84 -9.64
CA LEU A 172 -11.49 3.39 -9.39
C LEU A 172 -12.33 2.38 -8.61
N VAL A 173 -13.11 2.85 -7.64
CA VAL A 173 -14.09 2.05 -6.90
C VAL A 173 -15.43 2.79 -6.94
N MET A 174 -16.49 2.08 -7.29
CA MET A 174 -17.84 2.64 -7.37
C MET A 174 -18.92 1.59 -7.20
N SER A 175 -20.16 2.04 -6.94
CA SER A 175 -21.33 1.15 -6.93
C SER A 175 -21.63 0.64 -8.32
N LYS A 176 -22.34 -0.51 -8.40
CA LYS A 176 -22.83 -1.07 -9.67
C LYS A 176 -23.72 -0.09 -10.42
N ALA A 177 -24.62 0.58 -9.71
CA ALA A 177 -25.50 1.60 -10.32
C ALA A 177 -24.70 2.76 -10.95
N ALA A 178 -23.65 3.24 -10.26
CA ALA A 178 -22.75 4.26 -10.79
C ALA A 178 -22.00 3.76 -12.03
N ALA A 179 -21.45 2.55 -12.00
CA ALA A 179 -20.74 1.94 -13.13
C ALA A 179 -21.64 1.82 -14.37
N GLU A 180 -22.85 1.31 -14.21
CA GLU A 180 -23.84 1.20 -15.28
C GLU A 180 -24.24 2.57 -15.85
N SER A 181 -24.45 3.56 -14.96
CA SER A 181 -24.77 4.92 -15.38
C SER A 181 -23.65 5.58 -16.21
N MET A 182 -22.39 5.22 -15.96
CA MET A 182 -21.21 5.73 -16.66
C MET A 182 -20.83 4.90 -17.88
N GLY A 183 -21.58 3.83 -18.19
CA GLY A 183 -21.28 2.95 -19.31
C GLY A 183 -20.00 2.14 -19.13
N ILE A 184 -19.63 1.81 -17.87
CA ILE A 184 -18.47 0.97 -17.60
C ILE A 184 -18.74 -0.45 -18.10
N SER A 185 -17.87 -0.95 -18.97
CA SER A 185 -17.96 -2.31 -19.49
C SER A 185 -17.38 -3.31 -18.50
N TYR A 186 -18.14 -4.34 -18.15
CA TYR A 186 -17.70 -5.47 -17.31
C TYR A 186 -18.47 -6.76 -17.63
N ASP A 187 -17.89 -7.91 -17.33
CA ASP A 187 -18.57 -9.20 -17.44
C ASP A 187 -19.32 -9.51 -16.14
N SER A 188 -20.65 -9.46 -16.18
CA SER A 188 -21.50 -9.73 -15.01
C SER A 188 -21.43 -11.15 -14.48
N SER A 189 -20.92 -12.12 -15.28
CA SER A 189 -20.71 -13.50 -14.85
C SER A 189 -19.41 -13.70 -14.07
N LEU A 190 -18.44 -12.78 -14.20
CA LEU A 190 -17.15 -12.81 -13.52
C LEU A 190 -17.18 -11.95 -12.27
N PHE A 191 -17.42 -12.55 -11.12
CA PHE A 191 -17.47 -11.87 -9.83
C PHE A 191 -16.76 -12.64 -8.72
N PHE A 192 -16.34 -11.90 -7.70
CA PHE A 192 -15.83 -12.42 -6.44
C PHE A 192 -16.56 -11.76 -5.27
N THR A 193 -16.37 -12.29 -4.07
CA THR A 193 -16.86 -11.68 -2.84
C THR A 193 -15.66 -11.14 -2.08
N GLY A 194 -15.68 -9.84 -1.80
CA GLY A 194 -14.60 -9.16 -1.11
C GLY A 194 -15.11 -8.28 0.03
N LYS A 195 -14.19 -7.75 0.82
CA LYS A 195 -14.48 -6.79 1.88
C LYS A 195 -14.15 -5.39 1.40
N GLN A 196 -15.06 -4.45 1.66
CA GLN A 196 -14.82 -3.01 1.52
C GLN A 196 -15.11 -2.38 2.90
N GLY A 197 -14.06 -1.92 3.58
CA GLY A 197 -14.16 -1.55 4.98
C GLY A 197 -14.69 -2.71 5.83
N TYR A 198 -15.82 -2.51 6.49
CA TYR A 198 -16.46 -3.52 7.34
C TYR A 198 -17.55 -4.35 6.65
N SER A 199 -17.87 -4.05 5.39
CA SER A 199 -18.93 -4.71 4.64
C SER A 199 -18.36 -5.76 3.68
N THR A 200 -19.04 -6.90 3.55
CA THR A 200 -18.77 -7.88 2.51
C THR A 200 -19.71 -7.62 1.34
N SER A 201 -19.18 -7.49 0.14
CA SER A 201 -19.95 -7.22 -1.06
C SER A 201 -19.55 -8.15 -2.20
N LYS A 202 -20.48 -8.38 -3.11
CA LYS A 202 -20.18 -8.96 -4.40
C LYS A 202 -19.53 -7.89 -5.27
N MET A 203 -18.45 -8.27 -5.95
CA MET A 203 -17.60 -7.35 -6.69
C MET A 203 -17.32 -7.86 -8.09
N TRP A 204 -17.22 -6.93 -9.04
CA TRP A 204 -16.79 -7.16 -10.43
C TRP A 204 -15.62 -6.25 -10.75
N VAL A 205 -14.93 -6.55 -11.83
CA VAL A 205 -13.89 -5.69 -12.39
C VAL A 205 -14.31 -5.25 -13.78
N GLY A 206 -14.37 -3.96 -14.00
CA GLY A 206 -14.61 -3.31 -15.27
C GLY A 206 -13.46 -2.41 -15.70
N VAL A 207 -13.64 -1.72 -16.81
CA VAL A 207 -12.67 -0.75 -17.34
C VAL A 207 -13.41 0.50 -17.78
N ALA A 208 -13.02 1.66 -17.26
CA ALA A 208 -13.41 2.96 -17.79
C ALA A 208 -12.54 3.29 -19.01
N ASP A 209 -13.16 3.68 -20.10
CA ASP A 209 -12.43 4.08 -21.31
C ASP A 209 -11.61 5.34 -21.07
N GLU A 210 -12.15 6.27 -20.27
CA GLU A 210 -11.51 7.53 -19.94
C GLU A 210 -11.79 7.97 -18.50
N LEU A 211 -10.74 8.46 -17.84
CA LEU A 211 -10.81 9.24 -16.60
C LEU A 211 -10.15 10.59 -16.84
N VAL A 212 -10.83 11.67 -16.49
CA VAL A 212 -10.27 13.03 -16.45
C VAL A 212 -10.34 13.53 -15.02
N LEU A 213 -9.21 13.96 -14.44
CA LEU A 213 -9.15 14.65 -13.15
C LEU A 213 -8.91 16.13 -13.38
N GLY A 214 -9.77 16.98 -12.82
CA GLY A 214 -9.81 18.39 -13.17
C GLY A 214 -10.22 18.57 -14.65
N THR A 215 -9.40 19.28 -15.42
CA THR A 215 -9.62 19.51 -16.86
C THR A 215 -8.56 18.87 -17.75
N ASP A 216 -7.38 18.54 -17.22
CA ASP A 216 -6.20 18.29 -18.04
C ASP A 216 -5.52 16.93 -17.77
N VAL A 217 -5.78 16.31 -16.62
CA VAL A 217 -5.18 15.02 -16.27
C VAL A 217 -6.03 13.90 -16.87
N LYS A 218 -5.62 13.38 -18.03
CA LYS A 218 -6.38 12.39 -18.81
C LYS A 218 -5.70 11.04 -18.81
N LEU A 219 -6.47 10.01 -18.45
CA LEU A 219 -6.06 8.61 -18.46
C LEU A 219 -7.07 7.78 -19.28
N LYS A 220 -6.58 6.75 -19.96
CA LYS A 220 -7.40 5.75 -20.67
C LYS A 220 -7.23 4.37 -20.04
N ASN A 221 -8.24 3.53 -20.27
CA ASN A 221 -8.27 2.13 -19.86
C ASN A 221 -8.06 1.97 -18.35
N VAL A 222 -8.78 2.75 -17.55
CA VAL A 222 -8.64 2.74 -16.08
C VAL A 222 -9.49 1.61 -15.50
N PRO A 223 -8.90 0.63 -14.79
CA PRO A 223 -9.65 -0.43 -14.15
C PRO A 223 -10.59 0.12 -13.07
N VAL A 224 -11.72 -0.55 -12.91
CA VAL A 224 -12.79 -0.19 -11.97
C VAL A 224 -13.17 -1.41 -11.15
N THR A 225 -13.08 -1.32 -9.83
CA THR A 225 -13.71 -2.26 -8.92
C THR A 225 -15.16 -1.82 -8.69
N ILE A 226 -16.09 -2.68 -9.05
CA ILE A 226 -17.53 -2.41 -9.00
C ILE A 226 -18.12 -3.19 -7.84
N LEU A 227 -18.72 -2.50 -6.87
CA LEU A 227 -19.39 -3.09 -5.72
C LEU A 227 -20.89 -3.21 -5.98
N GLU A 228 -21.51 -4.33 -5.57
CA GLU A 228 -22.96 -4.52 -5.69
C GLU A 228 -23.71 -3.42 -4.98
N GLU A 229 -23.27 -3.14 -3.73
CA GLU A 229 -23.78 -2.03 -2.93
C GLU A 229 -22.61 -1.24 -2.37
N MET A 230 -22.77 0.05 -2.31
CA MET A 230 -21.84 0.98 -1.69
C MET A 230 -22.64 1.98 -0.86
N ASN A 231 -22.27 2.17 0.40
CA ASN A 231 -22.99 3.04 1.32
C ASN A 231 -22.91 4.53 0.98
N THR A 232 -22.19 4.91 -0.05
CA THR A 232 -22.04 6.28 -0.53
C THR A 232 -22.11 6.30 -2.05
N GLU A 233 -22.58 7.42 -2.62
CA GLU A 233 -22.52 7.66 -4.06
C GLU A 233 -21.13 8.17 -4.51
N ILE A 234 -20.18 8.26 -3.59
CA ILE A 234 -18.85 8.77 -3.88
C ILE A 234 -18.07 7.72 -4.68
N ILE A 235 -17.47 8.18 -5.77
CA ILE A 235 -16.50 7.40 -6.51
C ILE A 235 -15.13 7.63 -5.90
N ILE A 236 -14.37 6.56 -5.72
CA ILE A 236 -13.02 6.61 -5.17
C ILE A 236 -12.03 6.42 -6.31
N PHE A 237 -10.94 7.20 -6.32
CA PHE A 237 -9.76 6.85 -7.09
C PHE A 237 -8.59 6.54 -6.16
N GLY A 238 -7.90 5.44 -6.48
CA GLY A 238 -6.91 4.87 -5.58
C GLY A 238 -5.47 5.09 -6.02
N THR A 239 -4.58 4.46 -5.27
CA THR A 239 -3.12 4.57 -5.37
C THR A 239 -2.56 4.21 -6.74
N SER A 240 -3.12 3.20 -7.42
CA SER A 240 -2.59 2.74 -8.71
C SER A 240 -2.70 3.80 -9.82
N ILE A 241 -3.63 4.74 -9.69
CA ILE A 241 -3.74 5.88 -10.61
C ILE A 241 -2.60 6.88 -10.35
N LEU A 242 -2.25 7.12 -9.07
CA LEU A 242 -1.14 8.00 -8.71
C LEU A 242 0.22 7.47 -9.20
N LYS A 243 0.37 6.15 -9.28
CA LYS A 243 1.61 5.52 -9.79
C LYS A 243 1.96 5.94 -11.22
N GLU A 244 0.98 6.38 -12.02
CA GLU A 244 1.23 6.86 -13.37
C GLU A 244 2.00 8.19 -13.40
N PHE A 245 2.04 8.91 -12.29
CA PHE A 245 2.64 10.23 -12.14
C PHE A 245 3.68 10.28 -11.02
N TYR A 246 4.44 11.34 -10.98
CA TYR A 246 5.05 11.85 -9.77
C TYR A 246 4.02 12.78 -9.11
N SER A 247 3.49 12.39 -7.96
CA SER A 247 2.25 12.98 -7.42
C SER A 247 2.45 13.59 -6.04
N THR A 248 1.89 14.78 -5.83
CA THR A 248 1.78 15.41 -4.51
C THR A 248 0.33 15.75 -4.21
N ILE A 249 -0.14 15.35 -3.01
CA ILE A 249 -1.39 15.83 -2.42
C ILE A 249 -1.01 17.02 -1.54
N ASP A 250 -1.21 18.22 -2.07
CA ASP A 250 -0.83 19.49 -1.42
C ASP A 250 -2.04 20.03 -0.63
N TYR A 251 -2.28 19.42 0.53
CA TYR A 251 -3.42 19.75 1.38
C TYR A 251 -3.41 21.20 1.86
N PRO A 252 -2.27 21.79 2.28
CA PRO A 252 -2.24 23.19 2.67
C PRO A 252 -2.71 24.16 1.58
N ASN A 253 -2.55 23.79 0.31
CA ASN A 253 -3.00 24.56 -0.84
C ASN A 253 -4.27 24.00 -1.50
N ASN A 254 -4.90 22.99 -0.92
CA ASN A 254 -6.12 22.33 -1.41
C ASN A 254 -6.03 21.90 -2.87
N GLN A 255 -4.97 21.18 -3.23
CA GLN A 255 -4.74 20.77 -4.61
C GLN A 255 -3.96 19.46 -4.71
N PHE A 256 -4.15 18.74 -5.81
CA PHE A 256 -3.24 17.71 -6.28
C PHE A 256 -2.30 18.30 -7.32
N VAL A 257 -1.05 17.84 -7.32
CA VAL A 257 -0.09 18.16 -8.37
C VAL A 257 0.42 16.87 -8.98
N PHE A 258 0.18 16.71 -10.28
CA PHE A 258 0.58 15.55 -11.06
C PHE A 258 1.65 15.96 -12.07
N THR A 259 2.78 15.24 -12.10
CA THR A 259 3.82 15.44 -13.12
C THR A 259 4.05 14.13 -13.84
N THR A 260 3.95 14.12 -15.16
CA THR A 260 4.19 12.94 -15.97
C THR A 260 5.66 12.53 -15.95
N LYS A 261 5.94 11.23 -15.89
CA LYS A 261 7.30 10.70 -15.66
C LYS A 261 8.19 10.78 -16.91
N ASP A 262 7.62 10.97 -18.09
CA ASP A 262 8.35 11.15 -19.36
C ASP A 262 9.16 12.46 -19.41
N LYS A 263 8.90 13.41 -18.51
CA LYS A 263 9.54 14.73 -18.44
C LYS A 263 10.46 14.85 -17.23
N SER A 264 11.65 14.26 -17.28
CA SER A 264 12.59 14.23 -16.14
C SER A 264 12.91 15.61 -15.55
N ALA A 265 12.99 16.66 -16.38
CA ALA A 265 13.24 18.04 -15.90
C ALA A 265 12.06 18.56 -15.04
N LEU A 266 10.81 18.24 -15.43
CA LEU A 266 9.62 18.62 -14.66
C LEU A 266 9.52 17.84 -13.37
N VAL A 267 9.86 16.54 -13.39
CA VAL A 267 9.92 15.72 -12.17
C VAL A 267 10.94 16.29 -11.18
N LYS A 268 12.15 16.67 -11.64
CA LYS A 268 13.16 17.32 -10.79
C LYS A 268 12.68 18.67 -10.23
N ALA A 269 11.97 19.48 -11.02
CA ALA A 269 11.38 20.72 -10.56
C ALA A 269 10.29 20.47 -9.51
N HIS A 270 9.45 19.47 -9.69
CA HIS A 270 8.44 19.05 -8.73
C HIS A 270 9.10 18.57 -7.42
N GLN A 271 10.10 17.70 -7.48
CA GLN A 271 10.88 17.23 -6.33
C GLN A 271 11.49 18.41 -5.55
N LYS A 272 12.08 19.37 -6.25
CA LYS A 272 12.64 20.57 -5.61
C LYS A 272 11.56 21.43 -4.93
N LYS A 273 10.40 21.59 -5.56
CA LYS A 273 9.27 22.38 -5.02
C LYS A 273 8.74 21.77 -3.73
N TYR A 274 8.63 20.45 -3.67
CA TYR A 274 8.05 19.70 -2.54
C TYR A 274 9.11 18.97 -1.70
N ALA A 275 10.37 19.38 -1.75
CA ALA A 275 11.39 18.83 -0.87
C ALA A 275 11.01 19.05 0.61
N GLY A 276 11.18 18.02 1.43
CA GLY A 276 10.77 18.01 2.84
C GLY A 276 11.33 16.83 3.59
N ASN A 277 10.68 16.43 4.66
CA ASN A 277 11.04 15.26 5.45
C ASN A 277 10.69 13.98 4.72
N GLU A 278 11.62 13.03 4.67
CA GLU A 278 11.45 11.80 3.90
C GLU A 278 11.24 10.59 4.82
N MET A 279 10.42 9.64 4.37
CA MET A 279 10.22 8.35 5.01
C MET A 279 10.11 7.27 3.94
N ASN A 280 10.94 6.24 4.03
CA ASN A 280 10.81 5.09 3.14
C ASN A 280 9.56 4.29 3.46
N PHE A 281 8.92 3.74 2.42
CA PHE A 281 7.86 2.76 2.57
C PHE A 281 8.20 1.46 1.83
N ILE A 282 7.53 0.40 2.21
CA ILE A 282 7.45 -0.87 1.48
C ILE A 282 6.04 -1.00 0.93
N MET A 283 5.85 -1.74 -0.17
CA MET A 283 4.53 -1.89 -0.76
C MET A 283 4.20 -3.36 -1.01
N TRP A 284 3.14 -3.85 -0.35
CA TRP A 284 2.57 -5.16 -0.62
C TRP A 284 1.41 -5.05 -1.60
N GLY A 285 1.27 -6.06 -2.46
CA GLY A 285 0.24 -6.02 -3.51
C GLY A 285 0.44 -4.83 -4.44
N ASP A 286 -0.62 -4.13 -4.73
CA ASP A 286 -0.66 -3.00 -5.67
C ASP A 286 -0.73 -1.62 -5.00
N HIS A 287 -1.11 -1.54 -3.72
CA HIS A 287 -1.34 -0.26 -3.02
C HIS A 287 -1.04 -0.24 -1.51
N TYR A 288 -0.81 -1.37 -0.84
CA TYR A 288 -0.57 -1.37 0.60
C TYR A 288 0.83 -0.86 0.94
N MET A 289 0.96 0.45 1.11
CA MET A 289 2.22 1.16 1.36
C MET A 289 2.44 1.36 2.85
N MET A 290 3.39 0.64 3.45
CA MET A 290 3.70 0.71 4.87
C MET A 290 5.01 1.44 5.12
N GLY A 291 4.97 2.45 6.00
CA GLY A 291 6.13 3.17 6.51
C GLY A 291 6.43 2.80 7.97
N LYS A 292 7.54 3.29 8.48
CA LYS A 292 7.97 3.10 9.88
C LYS A 292 7.98 4.42 10.62
N GLY A 293 7.55 4.37 11.89
CA GLY A 293 7.58 5.50 12.78
C GLY A 293 7.67 5.07 14.23
N SER A 294 7.20 5.94 15.13
CA SER A 294 7.05 5.58 16.54
C SER A 294 5.80 6.24 17.14
N TYR A 295 5.22 5.54 18.10
CA TYR A 295 4.14 6.02 18.95
C TYR A 295 4.63 6.02 20.40
N ASN A 296 4.68 7.21 21.02
CA ASN A 296 5.29 7.41 22.33
C ASN A 296 6.69 6.75 22.46
N GLY A 297 7.52 6.87 21.41
CA GLY A 297 8.85 6.29 21.34
C GLY A 297 8.91 4.79 21.04
N LYS A 298 7.80 4.05 21.04
CA LYS A 298 7.73 2.66 20.59
C LYS A 298 7.69 2.61 19.08
N ARG A 299 8.57 1.82 18.47
CA ARG A 299 8.63 1.63 17.01
C ARG A 299 7.37 0.94 16.49
N ILE A 300 6.84 1.42 15.38
CA ILE A 300 5.62 0.93 14.76
C ILE A 300 5.75 0.85 13.22
N ASN A 301 4.95 -0.03 12.63
CA ASN A 301 4.65 -0.06 11.21
C ASN A 301 3.31 0.62 10.97
N MET A 302 3.23 1.50 9.98
CA MET A 302 2.05 2.32 9.70
C MET A 302 1.63 2.18 8.25
N PHE A 303 0.34 2.07 7.99
CA PHE A 303 -0.24 2.25 6.67
C PHE A 303 -0.95 3.60 6.60
N PHE A 304 -0.62 4.41 5.59
CA PHE A 304 -1.23 5.72 5.38
C PHE A 304 -2.45 5.56 4.48
N ASP A 305 -3.63 5.70 5.10
CA ASP A 305 -4.94 5.51 4.48
C ASP A 305 -5.69 6.85 4.44
N SER A 306 -5.60 7.55 3.31
CA SER A 306 -6.26 8.85 3.13
C SER A 306 -7.78 8.75 3.04
N GLY A 307 -8.32 7.56 2.79
CA GLY A 307 -9.75 7.28 2.76
C GLY A 307 -10.33 6.80 4.10
N LEU A 308 -9.50 6.60 5.10
CA LEU A 308 -9.95 6.20 6.43
C LEU A 308 -10.68 7.36 7.13
N VAL A 309 -12.03 7.29 7.12
CA VAL A 309 -12.89 8.31 7.71
C VAL A 309 -13.61 7.73 8.93
N VAL A 310 -13.08 8.00 10.12
CA VAL A 310 -13.73 7.75 11.40
C VAL A 310 -13.94 9.09 12.09
N VAL A 311 -15.18 9.53 12.19
CA VAL A 311 -15.57 10.82 12.77
C VAL A 311 -16.43 10.58 14.00
N GLY A 312 -16.12 11.26 15.08
CA GLY A 312 -16.85 11.17 16.34
C GLY A 312 -16.70 12.44 17.16
N GLN A 313 -17.07 12.37 18.43
CA GLN A 313 -16.86 13.48 19.37
C GLN A 313 -15.65 13.20 20.27
N ALA A 314 -14.69 14.12 20.26
CA ALA A 314 -13.56 14.12 21.18
C ALA A 314 -13.58 15.45 21.96
N ASN A 315 -13.58 15.38 23.29
CA ASN A 315 -13.64 16.56 24.16
C ASN A 315 -14.80 17.52 23.83
N GLY A 316 -15.97 16.96 23.42
CA GLY A 316 -17.17 17.74 23.10
C GLY A 316 -17.19 18.41 21.72
N VAL A 317 -16.17 18.20 20.88
CA VAL A 317 -16.12 18.69 19.50
C VAL A 317 -16.10 17.53 18.50
N ILE A 318 -16.63 17.76 17.30
CA ILE A 318 -16.54 16.80 16.20
C ILE A 318 -15.10 16.74 15.74
N ALA A 319 -14.52 15.55 15.73
CA ALA A 319 -13.14 15.32 15.31
C ALA A 319 -13.04 14.06 14.45
N GLN A 320 -12.10 14.08 13.51
CA GLN A 320 -11.70 12.90 12.76
C GLN A 320 -10.57 12.19 13.51
N SER A 321 -10.66 10.87 13.61
CA SER A 321 -9.55 10.06 14.10
C SER A 321 -8.32 10.26 13.23
N TRP A 322 -7.16 10.42 13.85
CA TRP A 322 -5.85 10.44 13.18
C TRP A 322 -5.31 9.05 12.97
N LEU A 323 -5.54 8.19 13.97
CA LEU A 323 -5.04 6.81 13.99
C LEU A 323 -6.19 5.85 14.28
N CYS A 324 -6.24 4.76 13.53
CA CYS A 324 -7.10 3.63 13.81
C CYS A 324 -6.26 2.43 14.23
N LEU A 325 -6.58 1.83 15.38
CA LEU A 325 -5.85 0.71 15.98
C LEU A 325 -6.71 -0.55 15.94
N SER A 326 -6.06 -1.70 15.76
CA SER A 326 -6.63 -3.00 16.05
C SER A 326 -6.53 -3.30 17.54
N LYS A 327 -7.20 -4.37 18.02
CA LYS A 327 -7.07 -4.81 19.41
C LYS A 327 -5.64 -5.21 19.76
N GLU A 328 -4.98 -5.98 18.89
CA GLU A 328 -3.59 -6.38 19.07
C GLU A 328 -2.65 -5.17 19.15
N SER A 329 -2.88 -4.17 18.31
CA SER A 329 -2.09 -2.92 18.34
C SER A 329 -2.23 -2.17 19.65
N MET A 330 -3.43 -2.10 20.20
CA MET A 330 -3.66 -1.47 21.51
C MET A 330 -2.88 -2.17 22.62
N GLU A 331 -2.97 -3.50 22.67
CA GLU A 331 -2.25 -4.30 23.66
C GLU A 331 -0.74 -4.10 23.54
N ASN A 332 -0.20 -4.18 22.31
CA ASN A 332 1.22 -4.00 22.03
C ASN A 332 1.73 -2.60 22.37
N LEU A 333 0.91 -1.57 22.20
CA LEU A 333 1.26 -0.19 22.52
C LEU A 333 1.01 0.15 24.01
N GLY A 334 0.27 -0.69 24.73
CA GLY A 334 -0.08 -0.48 26.14
C GLY A 334 -1.13 0.62 26.30
N ILE A 335 -2.03 0.72 25.31
CA ILE A 335 -3.17 1.65 25.36
C ILE A 335 -4.32 0.94 26.08
N GLU A 336 -4.73 1.49 27.21
CA GLU A 336 -5.85 0.92 27.97
C GLU A 336 -7.18 1.19 27.27
N GLU A 337 -8.01 0.15 27.12
CA GLU A 337 -9.38 0.28 26.68
C GLU A 337 -10.18 1.01 27.75
N LYS A 338 -10.56 2.26 27.50
CA LYS A 338 -11.48 2.95 28.39
C LYS A 338 -12.89 2.41 28.13
N ASP A 339 -13.65 2.14 29.21
CA ASP A 339 -14.96 1.45 29.24
C ASP A 339 -16.07 1.96 28.28
N ASN A 340 -15.79 2.88 27.39
CA ASN A 340 -16.72 3.47 26.42
C ASN A 340 -16.26 3.39 24.96
N THR A 341 -15.35 2.50 24.63
CA THR A 341 -14.90 2.32 23.26
C THR A 341 -15.86 1.43 22.46
N SER A 342 -16.97 1.99 22.03
CA SER A 342 -17.66 1.43 20.86
C SER A 342 -16.72 1.53 19.67
N THR A 343 -16.79 0.58 18.73
CA THR A 343 -15.97 0.46 17.50
C THR A 343 -16.02 1.70 16.57
N ARG A 344 -16.37 2.88 17.05
CA ARG A 344 -16.41 4.18 16.36
C ARG A 344 -16.18 5.35 17.31
N ALA A 345 -15.79 5.10 18.55
CA ALA A 345 -15.46 6.18 19.46
C ALA A 345 -14.15 6.83 19.04
N VAL A 346 -14.11 8.16 19.13
CA VAL A 346 -12.93 8.96 18.86
C VAL A 346 -12.43 9.53 20.17
N THR A 347 -11.17 9.29 20.49
CA THR A 347 -10.57 9.71 21.77
C THR A 347 -9.35 10.59 21.52
N ALA A 348 -9.33 11.79 22.08
CA ALA A 348 -8.14 12.64 22.10
C ALA A 348 -7.20 12.19 23.23
N THR A 349 -5.91 12.12 22.94
CA THR A 349 -4.84 11.75 23.88
C THR A 349 -3.73 12.80 23.87
N ASN A 350 -2.83 12.75 24.84
CA ASN A 350 -1.61 13.56 24.86
C ASN A 350 -0.41 12.80 24.25
N ASP A 351 -0.69 11.79 23.46
CA ASP A 351 0.32 10.95 22.85
C ASP A 351 1.01 11.62 21.66
N VAL A 352 2.16 11.08 21.31
CA VAL A 352 2.99 11.59 20.20
C VAL A 352 3.17 10.51 19.14
N LEU A 353 2.77 10.84 17.92
CA LEU A 353 3.07 10.08 16.72
C LEU A 353 4.26 10.72 16.00
N ASN A 354 5.37 9.99 15.87
CA ASN A 354 6.51 10.43 15.06
C ASN A 354 6.56 9.63 13.74
N PHE A 355 6.67 10.35 12.64
CA PHE A 355 7.02 9.79 11.33
C PHE A 355 7.82 10.82 10.52
N ALA A 356 8.69 10.35 9.65
CA ALA A 356 9.59 11.21 8.87
C ALA A 356 10.39 12.22 9.73
N GLY A 357 10.66 11.90 11.01
CA GLY A 357 11.33 12.78 11.94
C GLY A 357 10.47 13.95 12.47
N MET A 358 9.16 13.92 12.24
CA MET A 358 8.20 14.93 12.69
C MET A 358 7.34 14.41 13.82
N ASP A 359 7.22 15.17 14.91
CA ASP A 359 6.33 14.86 16.03
C ASP A 359 4.94 15.47 15.77
N ASN A 360 3.93 14.62 15.91
CA ASN A 360 2.51 14.98 15.87
C ASN A 360 1.92 14.71 17.24
N GLU A 361 1.70 15.77 18.00
CA GLU A 361 1.20 15.72 19.38
C GLU A 361 -0.33 15.77 19.42
N ASN A 362 -0.90 15.40 20.57
CA ASN A 362 -2.34 15.41 20.82
C ASN A 362 -3.13 14.55 19.84
N VAL A 363 -2.69 13.32 19.69
CA VAL A 363 -3.24 12.36 18.73
C VAL A 363 -4.69 12.04 19.02
N ILE A 364 -5.49 11.87 17.97
CA ILE A 364 -6.88 11.46 18.04
C ILE A 364 -6.98 10.02 17.58
N LEU A 365 -7.39 9.12 18.47
CA LEU A 365 -7.47 7.68 18.24
C LEU A 365 -8.88 7.22 17.95
N SER A 366 -9.00 6.13 17.20
CA SER A 366 -10.20 5.29 17.13
C SER A 366 -9.80 3.82 17.15
N LEU A 367 -10.77 2.96 17.52
CA LEU A 367 -10.60 1.51 17.47
C LEU A 367 -11.29 0.95 16.24
N SER A 368 -10.61 -0.01 15.62
CA SER A 368 -11.19 -0.90 14.63
C SER A 368 -11.92 -2.06 15.33
N GLY A 369 -12.95 -2.60 14.69
CA GLY A 369 -13.53 -3.88 15.08
C GLY A 369 -12.65 -5.10 14.70
N SER A 370 -11.50 -4.87 14.06
CA SER A 370 -10.57 -5.93 13.65
C SER A 370 -9.65 -6.33 14.80
N ASP A 371 -9.32 -7.63 14.89
CA ASP A 371 -8.38 -8.11 15.88
C ASP A 371 -6.94 -7.66 15.54
N ASP A 372 -6.57 -7.72 14.25
CA ASP A 372 -5.29 -7.27 13.72
C ASP A 372 -5.43 -6.52 12.39
N PHE A 373 -4.35 -5.87 11.97
CA PHE A 373 -4.13 -5.42 10.60
C PHE A 373 -2.90 -6.11 10.04
N SER A 374 -3.06 -6.83 8.93
CA SER A 374 -1.97 -7.54 8.28
C SER A 374 -2.08 -7.45 6.77
N PHE A 375 -0.98 -7.07 6.11
CA PHE A 375 -0.86 -6.97 4.67
C PHE A 375 0.25 -7.90 4.17
N GLY A 376 -0.15 -8.99 3.50
CA GLY A 376 0.81 -10.02 3.06
C GLY A 376 1.57 -10.72 4.18
N GLY A 377 0.97 -10.78 5.38
CA GLY A 377 1.60 -11.33 6.59
C GLY A 377 2.53 -10.35 7.31
N ILE A 378 2.63 -9.09 6.86
CA ILE A 378 3.31 -8.02 7.60
C ILE A 378 2.29 -7.35 8.50
N MET A 379 2.55 -7.32 9.80
CA MET A 379 1.72 -6.64 10.78
C MET A 379 1.84 -5.13 10.62
N CYS A 380 0.69 -4.45 10.60
CA CYS A 380 0.56 -3.02 10.62
C CYS A 380 0.03 -2.62 11.99
N ASP A 381 0.82 -1.87 12.75
CA ASP A 381 0.43 -1.51 14.12
C ASP A 381 -0.71 -0.50 14.15
N LEU A 382 -0.78 0.38 13.13
CA LEU A 382 -1.87 1.34 13.03
C LEU A 382 -2.08 1.85 11.60
N LEU A 383 -3.32 2.29 11.33
CA LEU A 383 -3.68 3.00 10.12
C LEU A 383 -3.64 4.51 10.40
N VAL A 384 -2.93 5.25 9.56
CA VAL A 384 -2.83 6.72 9.64
C VAL A 384 -3.82 7.34 8.67
N SER A 385 -4.78 8.09 9.19
CA SER A 385 -5.86 8.66 8.41
C SER A 385 -5.53 10.02 7.80
N HIS A 386 -6.44 10.49 6.94
CA HIS A 386 -6.48 11.86 6.45
C HIS A 386 -6.40 12.91 7.58
N GLY A 387 -6.90 12.59 8.78
CA GLY A 387 -6.92 13.52 9.92
C GLY A 387 -5.55 14.13 10.25
N VAL A 388 -4.47 13.37 10.14
CA VAL A 388 -3.10 13.86 10.33
C VAL A 388 -2.42 14.21 9.01
N ILE A 389 -2.66 13.43 7.94
CA ILE A 389 -1.97 13.63 6.64
C ILE A 389 -2.27 15.02 6.07
N LYS A 390 -3.49 15.52 6.25
CA LYS A 390 -3.95 16.84 5.74
C LYS A 390 -3.16 18.05 6.24
N ASN A 391 -2.28 17.88 7.22
CA ASN A 391 -1.42 18.95 7.71
C ASN A 391 -0.19 19.21 6.82
N TYR A 392 0.02 18.37 5.79
CA TYR A 392 1.22 18.35 4.97
C TYR A 392 0.92 18.42 3.47
N ALA A 393 1.87 18.90 2.69
CA ALA A 393 1.96 18.55 1.28
C ALA A 393 2.67 17.17 1.22
N TRP A 394 1.91 16.15 0.83
CA TRP A 394 2.34 14.75 0.86
C TRP A 394 2.65 14.26 -0.55
N THR A 395 3.93 14.04 -0.84
CA THR A 395 4.40 13.47 -2.11
C THR A 395 4.63 11.97 -1.96
N ILE A 396 4.18 11.19 -2.94
CA ILE A 396 4.40 9.74 -3.01
C ILE A 396 5.34 9.45 -4.19
N ASP A 397 6.57 9.12 -3.88
CA ASP A 397 7.61 8.76 -4.85
C ASP A 397 7.70 7.24 -4.96
N PHE A 398 6.95 6.67 -5.89
CA PHE A 398 6.92 5.22 -6.14
C PHE A 398 8.20 4.67 -6.75
N GLU A 399 9.01 5.50 -7.42
CA GLU A 399 10.27 5.05 -8.01
C GLU A 399 11.35 4.83 -6.96
N ASN A 400 11.38 5.70 -5.93
CA ASN A 400 12.32 5.62 -4.83
C ASN A 400 11.70 5.01 -3.57
N MET A 401 10.45 4.56 -3.62
CA MET A 401 9.71 3.96 -2.50
C MET A 401 9.74 4.82 -1.25
N LYS A 402 9.40 6.10 -1.40
CA LYS A 402 9.41 7.04 -0.28
C LYS A 402 8.26 8.03 -0.30
N TYR A 403 7.86 8.45 0.87
CA TYR A 403 7.01 9.60 1.10
C TYR A 403 7.89 10.84 1.37
N VAL A 404 7.42 11.99 0.92
CA VAL A 404 8.02 13.29 1.25
C VAL A 404 6.91 14.18 1.83
N TYR A 405 7.15 14.73 3.00
CA TYR A 405 6.22 15.58 3.72
C TYR A 405 6.81 16.99 3.84
N LYS A 406 6.07 17.99 3.38
CA LYS A 406 6.44 19.40 3.44
C LYS A 406 5.41 20.22 4.23
#